data_17a9f24bd69f3cc7f57508fc1c7be1f0
#
_entry.id   17a9f24bd69f3cc7f57508fc1c7be1f0
#
_cell.length_a   1.000
_cell.length_b   1.000
_cell.length_c   1.000
_cell.angle_alpha   90.00
_cell.angle_beta   90.00
_cell.angle_gamma   90.00
#
_symmetry.space_group_name_H-M   'P 1'
#
loop_
_entity.id
_entity.type
_entity.pdbx_description
1 polymer ?
#
loop_
_entity_poly.entity_id
_entity_poly.type
_entity_poly.pdbx_seq_one_letter_code
_entity_poly.pdbx_strand_id
1 'polypeptide(L)'
;MSLLGKAAVAMWWSVRPEQRTEFGDWHSHEHFQERMSIPGFRRGSRWTSTTDAVGFFVLYELEQYEVLTSKGYLDRLNAPTPWSTRMMPHHLGMVRSQCRIVASFGGGVATSLATIRLSPETGRDAQLQTRLSETLSALALQPGLTGAHLLFTDTPRTSAPTTEQQIRGKDGAADWIVLLSGYDADVVEAMIASPLSPGSLGDLGAQTNATIGRYRLAFTMTPQDVAAT
;
A
#
# COMPACT_ATOMS: atom_id res chain seq x y z
N MET A 1 2.93 10.91 -13.89
CA MET A 1 2.99 9.82 -12.90
C MET A 1 2.02 10.14 -11.78
N SER A 2 1.17 9.22 -11.41
CA SER A 2 0.14 9.45 -10.37
C SER A 2 0.64 9.15 -8.95
N LEU A 3 1.52 8.17 -8.78
CA LEU A 3 2.25 7.97 -7.54
C LEU A 3 3.44 8.91 -7.46
N LEU A 4 3.67 9.50 -6.28
CA LEU A 4 4.66 10.55 -6.05
C LEU A 4 6.06 9.98 -5.79
N GLY A 5 6.56 9.14 -6.70
CA GLY A 5 7.92 8.60 -6.58
C GLY A 5 8.11 7.27 -7.30
N LYS A 6 9.16 6.54 -6.91
CA LYS A 6 9.59 5.29 -7.55
C LYS A 6 9.52 4.07 -6.62
N ALA A 7 9.16 4.29 -5.36
CA ALA A 7 9.02 3.23 -4.37
C ALA A 7 7.83 3.47 -3.45
N ALA A 8 7.41 2.44 -2.73
CA ALA A 8 6.31 2.52 -1.78
C ALA A 8 6.46 1.51 -0.64
N VAL A 9 5.79 1.79 0.49
CA VAL A 9 5.47 0.79 1.50
C VAL A 9 3.96 0.58 1.48
N ALA A 10 3.54 -0.62 1.12
CA ALA A 10 2.14 -1.03 1.06
C ALA A 10 1.84 -1.97 2.22
N MET A 11 0.81 -1.66 3.00
CA MET A 11 0.52 -2.38 4.24
C MET A 11 -0.97 -2.66 4.39
N TRP A 12 -1.29 -3.86 4.89
CA TRP A 12 -2.64 -4.31 5.21
C TRP A 12 -2.66 -4.87 6.62
N TRP A 13 -3.65 -4.52 7.41
CA TRP A 13 -3.89 -5.08 8.74
C TRP A 13 -5.32 -4.80 9.19
N SER A 14 -5.73 -5.45 10.28
CA SER A 14 -6.97 -5.15 10.99
C SER A 14 -6.67 -4.59 12.39
N VAL A 15 -7.62 -3.83 12.95
CA VAL A 15 -7.56 -3.32 14.32
C VAL A 15 -8.88 -3.67 15.00
N ARG A 16 -8.83 -4.17 16.24
CA ARG A 16 -10.03 -4.51 17.00
C ARG A 16 -10.97 -3.30 17.12
N PRO A 17 -12.30 -3.50 17.09
CA PRO A 17 -13.27 -2.40 17.13
C PRO A 17 -13.04 -1.42 18.28
N GLU A 18 -12.75 -1.92 19.48
CA GLU A 18 -12.51 -1.12 20.69
C GLU A 18 -11.26 -0.23 20.62
N GLN A 19 -10.30 -0.56 19.78
CA GLN A 19 -9.07 0.23 19.59
C GLN A 19 -9.14 1.19 18.39
N ARG A 20 -10.22 1.14 17.62
CA ARG A 20 -10.29 1.82 16.31
C ARG A 20 -10.22 3.34 16.42
N THR A 21 -10.84 3.93 17.42
CA THR A 21 -10.83 5.40 17.64
C THR A 21 -9.42 5.86 18.01
N GLU A 22 -8.81 5.27 19.03
CA GLU A 22 -7.46 5.62 19.45
C GLU A 22 -6.43 5.34 18.34
N PHE A 23 -6.59 4.25 17.59
CA PHE A 23 -5.78 3.97 16.42
C PHE A 23 -5.90 5.09 15.37
N GLY A 24 -7.11 5.55 15.08
CA GLY A 24 -7.36 6.63 14.12
C GLY A 24 -6.66 7.93 14.53
N ASP A 25 -6.74 8.29 15.80
CA ASP A 25 -6.12 9.48 16.37
C ASP A 25 -4.59 9.39 16.36
N TRP A 26 -4.02 8.31 16.91
CA TRP A 26 -2.58 8.06 16.89
C TRP A 26 -2.02 8.11 15.48
N HIS A 27 -2.64 7.37 14.57
CA HIS A 27 -2.14 7.22 13.21
C HIS A 27 -2.17 8.53 12.44
N SER A 28 -3.18 9.40 12.69
CA SER A 28 -3.32 10.70 12.00
C SER A 28 -2.49 11.81 12.64
N HIS A 29 -2.40 11.88 13.97
CA HIS A 29 -1.78 13.00 14.69
C HIS A 29 -0.35 12.75 15.12
N GLU A 30 0.13 11.50 15.09
CA GLU A 30 1.52 11.17 15.41
C GLU A 30 2.20 10.39 14.28
N HIS A 31 1.70 9.18 13.97
CA HIS A 31 2.46 8.25 13.12
C HIS A 31 2.64 8.73 11.68
N PHE A 32 1.60 9.33 11.07
CA PHE A 32 1.73 9.92 9.74
C PHE A 32 2.70 11.10 9.74
N GLN A 33 2.64 11.96 10.75
CA GLN A 33 3.55 13.11 10.87
C GLN A 33 5.00 12.65 11.00
N GLU A 34 5.27 11.63 11.82
CA GLU A 34 6.60 11.04 11.93
C GLU A 34 7.11 10.51 10.58
N ARG A 35 6.25 9.81 9.81
CA ARG A 35 6.64 9.28 8.50
C ARG A 35 6.84 10.38 7.47
N MET A 36 5.95 11.37 7.43
CA MET A 36 6.06 12.49 6.49
C MET A 36 7.22 13.44 6.81
N SER A 37 7.76 13.44 8.03
CA SER A 37 8.98 14.18 8.39
C SER A 37 10.28 13.51 7.90
N ILE A 38 10.23 12.28 7.41
CA ILE A 38 11.42 11.58 6.91
C ILE A 38 11.72 12.04 5.48
N PRO A 39 12.96 12.52 5.20
CA PRO A 39 13.35 12.89 3.84
C PRO A 39 13.11 11.74 2.83
N GLY A 40 12.48 12.07 1.72
CA GLY A 40 12.15 11.11 0.67
C GLY A 40 10.75 10.46 0.78
N PHE A 41 10.03 10.63 1.89
CA PHE A 41 8.59 10.37 1.94
C PHE A 41 7.86 11.48 1.19
N ARG A 42 6.87 11.12 0.36
CA ARG A 42 6.16 12.06 -0.53
C ARG A 42 4.68 12.20 -0.19
N ARG A 43 4.04 11.10 0.13
CA ARG A 43 2.64 11.06 0.58
C ARG A 43 2.39 9.80 1.38
N GLY A 44 1.60 9.91 2.43
CA GLY A 44 0.99 8.79 3.13
C GLY A 44 -0.52 8.82 2.95
N SER A 45 -1.14 7.69 2.70
CA SER A 45 -2.59 7.59 2.57
C SER A 45 -3.10 6.35 3.31
N ARG A 46 -4.20 6.52 4.05
CA ARG A 46 -4.89 5.45 4.76
C ARG A 46 -6.29 5.27 4.20
N TRP A 47 -6.62 4.04 3.90
CA TRP A 47 -7.96 3.64 3.48
C TRP A 47 -8.56 2.67 4.50
N THR A 48 -9.88 2.70 4.65
CA THR A 48 -10.65 1.72 5.42
C THR A 48 -11.27 0.71 4.48
N SER A 49 -11.26 -0.56 4.85
CA SER A 49 -11.95 -1.61 4.09
C SER A 49 -13.44 -1.35 4.02
N THR A 50 -14.03 -1.64 2.86
CA THR A 50 -15.49 -1.58 2.64
C THR A 50 -16.15 -2.95 2.83
N THR A 51 -15.37 -4.02 2.91
CA THR A 51 -15.83 -5.41 3.09
C THR A 51 -15.53 -5.98 4.47
N ASP A 52 -14.61 -5.35 5.21
CA ASP A 52 -14.24 -5.72 6.57
C ASP A 52 -14.21 -4.46 7.44
N ALA A 53 -15.11 -4.38 8.41
CA ALA A 53 -15.28 -3.18 9.26
C ALA A 53 -14.03 -2.82 10.10
N VAL A 54 -13.05 -3.71 10.22
CA VAL A 54 -11.84 -3.53 11.03
C VAL A 54 -10.55 -3.43 10.21
N GLY A 55 -10.65 -3.63 8.88
CA GLY A 55 -9.51 -3.68 7.97
C GLY A 55 -9.05 -2.31 7.50
N PHE A 56 -7.72 -2.19 7.33
CA PHE A 56 -7.05 -1.00 6.79
C PHE A 56 -6.08 -1.36 5.67
N PHE A 57 -5.90 -0.43 4.76
CA PHE A 57 -4.78 -0.38 3.82
C PHE A 57 -4.07 0.96 3.97
N VAL A 58 -2.75 0.95 4.01
CA VAL A 58 -1.90 2.15 4.02
C VAL A 58 -0.85 2.06 2.94
N LEU A 59 -0.67 3.16 2.22
CA LEU A 59 0.39 3.35 1.24
C LEU A 59 1.24 4.55 1.65
N TYR A 60 2.54 4.36 1.82
CA TYR A 60 3.52 5.44 1.82
C TYR A 60 4.23 5.47 0.48
N GLU A 61 4.20 6.60 -0.20
CA GLU A 61 4.87 6.85 -1.47
C GLU A 61 6.22 7.50 -1.19
N LEU A 62 7.26 6.92 -1.79
CA LEU A 62 8.65 7.30 -1.54
C LEU A 62 9.31 7.79 -2.83
N GLU A 63 10.16 8.79 -2.70
CA GLU A 63 10.90 9.35 -3.83
C GLU A 63 11.66 8.27 -4.60
N GLN A 64 12.39 7.43 -3.87
CA GLN A 64 13.19 6.34 -4.41
C GLN A 64 13.31 5.20 -3.40
N TYR A 65 13.75 4.05 -3.87
CA TYR A 65 13.81 2.82 -3.08
C TYR A 65 14.81 2.90 -1.91
N GLU A 66 15.90 3.62 -2.06
CA GLU A 66 16.97 3.79 -1.09
C GLU A 66 16.51 4.49 0.19
N VAL A 67 15.37 5.19 0.16
CA VAL A 67 14.73 5.76 1.36
C VAL A 67 14.45 4.67 2.40
N LEU A 68 14.15 3.43 1.97
CA LEU A 68 13.86 2.29 2.85
C LEU A 68 15.06 1.81 3.69
N THR A 69 16.27 2.19 3.30
CA THR A 69 17.51 1.87 4.03
C THR A 69 18.20 3.14 4.57
N SER A 70 17.55 4.29 4.43
CA SER A 70 18.10 5.55 4.93
C SER A 70 18.19 5.57 6.46
N LYS A 71 19.21 6.26 6.98
CA LYS A 71 19.38 6.42 8.42
C LYS A 71 18.12 7.01 9.07
N GLY A 72 17.52 8.05 8.48
CA GLY A 72 16.32 8.69 9.03
C GLY A 72 15.13 7.73 9.15
N TYR A 73 14.94 6.86 8.17
CA TYR A 73 13.87 5.86 8.24
C TYR A 73 14.18 4.78 9.29
N LEU A 74 15.40 4.23 9.31
CA LEU A 74 15.78 3.19 10.26
C LEU A 74 15.79 3.69 11.71
N ASP A 75 16.22 4.93 11.96
CA ASP A 75 16.17 5.54 13.28
C ASP A 75 14.72 5.60 13.81
N ARG A 76 13.75 5.97 12.96
CA ARG A 76 12.32 6.00 13.35
C ARG A 76 11.77 4.60 13.64
N LEU A 77 12.12 3.60 12.84
CA LEU A 77 11.72 2.21 13.08
C LEU A 77 12.29 1.62 14.38
N ASN A 78 13.45 2.11 14.82
CA ASN A 78 14.16 1.61 16.01
C ASN A 78 13.91 2.42 17.27
N ALA A 79 13.25 3.58 17.17
CA ALA A 79 12.92 4.43 18.31
C ALA A 79 11.43 4.84 18.26
N PRO A 80 10.49 3.88 18.40
CA PRO A 80 9.07 4.18 18.43
C PRO A 80 8.72 5.02 19.66
N THR A 81 7.77 5.96 19.49
CA THR A 81 7.25 6.76 20.59
C THR A 81 6.51 5.88 21.63
N PRO A 82 6.24 6.41 22.83
CA PRO A 82 5.38 5.70 23.81
C PRO A 82 3.97 5.40 23.26
N TRP A 83 3.39 6.28 22.42
CA TRP A 83 2.08 6.04 21.82
C TRP A 83 2.17 4.97 20.75
N SER A 84 3.16 5.03 19.86
CA SER A 84 3.46 3.98 18.87
C SER A 84 3.67 2.61 19.54
N THR A 85 4.43 2.56 20.63
CA THR A 85 4.67 1.31 21.39
C THR A 85 3.38 0.70 21.94
N ARG A 86 2.39 1.52 22.37
CA ARG A 86 1.08 1.02 22.81
C ARG A 86 0.20 0.56 21.66
N MET A 87 0.24 1.28 20.50
CA MET A 87 -0.68 1.00 19.41
C MET A 87 -0.24 -0.14 18.50
N MET A 88 1.06 -0.34 18.30
CA MET A 88 1.58 -1.37 17.38
C MET A 88 1.13 -2.81 17.68
N PRO A 89 0.99 -3.27 18.94
CA PRO A 89 0.48 -4.61 19.22
C PRO A 89 -0.97 -4.85 18.76
N HIS A 90 -1.72 -3.79 18.45
CA HIS A 90 -3.09 -3.88 17.96
C HIS A 90 -3.21 -4.06 16.43
N HIS A 91 -2.08 -4.08 15.71
CA HIS A 91 -2.06 -4.43 14.28
C HIS A 91 -2.17 -5.96 14.13
N LEU A 92 -3.33 -6.43 13.68
CA LEU A 92 -3.61 -7.85 13.53
C LEU A 92 -3.44 -8.28 12.07
N GLY A 93 -2.71 -9.39 11.85
CA GLY A 93 -2.55 -9.96 10.50
C GLY A 93 -1.77 -9.06 9.54
N MET A 94 -0.74 -8.37 10.03
CA MET A 94 0.05 -7.43 9.23
C MET A 94 0.67 -8.10 8.01
N VAL A 95 0.37 -7.54 6.84
CA VAL A 95 1.11 -7.76 5.59
C VAL A 95 1.79 -6.45 5.23
N ARG A 96 3.12 -6.45 5.09
CA ARG A 96 3.92 -5.26 4.82
C ARG A 96 4.89 -5.53 3.70
N SER A 97 4.70 -4.84 2.59
CA SER A 97 5.54 -4.96 1.38
C SER A 97 6.29 -3.65 1.14
N GLN A 98 7.61 -3.74 1.03
CA GLN A 98 8.48 -2.65 0.57
C GLN A 98 8.69 -2.84 -0.92
N CYS A 99 8.27 -1.86 -1.71
CA CYS A 99 8.03 -2.07 -3.13
C CYS A 99 8.80 -1.08 -4.01
N ARG A 100 9.20 -1.57 -5.18
CA ARG A 100 9.47 -0.72 -6.35
C ARG A 100 8.17 -0.49 -7.11
N ILE A 101 7.96 0.73 -7.58
CA ILE A 101 6.85 1.05 -8.49
C ILE A 101 7.32 0.71 -9.90
N VAL A 102 6.74 -0.34 -10.49
CA VAL A 102 7.11 -0.87 -11.80
C VAL A 102 6.39 -0.12 -12.92
N ALA A 103 5.09 0.11 -12.72
CA ALA A 103 4.27 0.90 -13.64
C ALA A 103 3.28 1.77 -12.86
N SER A 104 3.02 2.97 -13.36
CA SER A 104 2.12 3.92 -12.70
C SER A 104 1.49 4.82 -13.75
N PHE A 105 0.17 4.72 -13.88
CA PHE A 105 -0.63 5.44 -14.88
C PHE A 105 -1.74 6.24 -14.17
N GLY A 106 -2.14 7.38 -14.78
CA GLY A 106 -3.20 8.23 -14.27
C GLY A 106 -2.72 9.35 -13.34
N GLY A 107 -3.57 9.90 -12.50
CA GLY A 107 -3.28 11.05 -11.63
C GLY A 107 -4.24 11.25 -10.46
N GLY A 108 -3.72 11.82 -9.37
CA GLY A 108 -4.51 12.18 -8.17
C GLY A 108 -4.78 11.02 -7.22
N VAL A 109 -5.43 11.36 -6.10
CA VAL A 109 -5.95 10.40 -5.12
C VAL A 109 -7.46 10.44 -5.19
N ALA A 110 -8.09 9.29 -5.35
CA ALA A 110 -9.54 9.16 -5.42
C ALA A 110 -10.10 8.49 -4.17
N THR A 111 -11.43 8.48 -4.05
CA THR A 111 -12.11 7.97 -2.85
C THR A 111 -12.17 6.45 -2.81
N SER A 112 -12.18 5.78 -3.96
CA SER A 112 -12.28 4.32 -4.06
C SER A 112 -10.96 3.70 -4.51
N LEU A 113 -10.57 2.60 -3.88
CA LEU A 113 -9.35 1.87 -4.18
C LEU A 113 -9.61 0.37 -4.11
N ALA A 114 -9.16 -0.35 -5.13
CA ALA A 114 -8.96 -1.79 -5.04
C ALA A 114 -7.46 -2.11 -4.96
N THR A 115 -7.11 -3.08 -4.13
CA THR A 115 -5.78 -3.68 -4.11
C THR A 115 -5.86 -5.14 -4.51
N ILE A 116 -4.96 -5.62 -5.36
CA ILE A 116 -4.86 -7.03 -5.72
C ILE A 116 -3.45 -7.48 -5.38
N ARG A 117 -3.32 -8.39 -4.42
CA ARG A 117 -2.06 -9.06 -4.07
C ARG A 117 -2.01 -10.38 -4.82
N LEU A 118 -0.95 -10.61 -5.56
CA LEU A 118 -0.81 -11.78 -6.41
C LEU A 118 0.65 -12.23 -6.51
N SER A 119 0.83 -13.48 -6.92
CA SER A 119 2.14 -14.07 -7.22
C SER A 119 2.15 -14.57 -8.66
N PRO A 120 3.31 -14.54 -9.35
CA PRO A 120 3.42 -15.13 -10.69
C PRO A 120 3.38 -16.67 -10.61
N GLU A 121 2.94 -17.30 -11.67
CA GLU A 121 3.26 -18.70 -11.90
C GLU A 121 4.78 -18.87 -12.08
N THR A 122 5.30 -20.02 -11.71
CA THR A 122 6.74 -20.30 -11.78
C THR A 122 7.31 -19.99 -13.17
N GLY A 123 8.29 -19.08 -13.22
CA GLY A 123 8.98 -18.70 -14.45
C GLY A 123 8.21 -17.72 -15.35
N ARG A 124 7.07 -17.20 -14.92
CA ARG A 124 6.25 -16.25 -15.70
C ARG A 124 6.32 -14.80 -15.22
N ASP A 125 7.29 -14.45 -14.35
CA ASP A 125 7.42 -13.10 -13.76
C ASP A 125 7.48 -11.99 -14.81
N ALA A 126 8.38 -12.11 -15.78
CA ALA A 126 8.55 -11.10 -16.83
C ALA A 126 7.32 -10.98 -17.74
N GLN A 127 6.67 -12.10 -18.04
CA GLN A 127 5.43 -12.11 -18.83
C GLN A 127 4.31 -11.42 -18.06
N LEU A 128 4.10 -11.77 -16.79
CA LEU A 128 3.09 -11.17 -15.94
C LEU A 128 3.30 -9.66 -15.81
N GLN A 129 4.55 -9.23 -15.56
CA GLN A 129 4.89 -7.80 -15.47
C GLN A 129 4.50 -7.04 -16.74
N THR A 130 4.89 -7.54 -17.91
CA THR A 130 4.62 -6.89 -19.19
C THR A 130 3.12 -6.79 -19.44
N ARG A 131 2.40 -7.91 -19.34
CA ARG A 131 0.97 -7.96 -19.64
C ARG A 131 0.13 -7.17 -18.65
N LEU A 132 0.47 -7.20 -17.35
CA LEU A 132 -0.19 -6.35 -16.36
C LEU A 132 0.06 -4.87 -16.64
N SER A 133 1.28 -4.48 -16.98
CA SER A 133 1.59 -3.07 -17.29
C SER A 133 0.78 -2.58 -18.49
N GLU A 134 0.63 -3.37 -19.55
CA GLU A 134 -0.21 -3.08 -20.70
C GLU A 134 -1.69 -2.94 -20.32
N THR A 135 -2.21 -3.91 -19.58
CA THR A 135 -3.60 -3.90 -19.08
C THR A 135 -3.88 -2.65 -18.24
N LEU A 136 -3.02 -2.35 -17.28
CA LEU A 136 -3.18 -1.21 -16.37
C LEU A 136 -3.07 0.13 -17.09
N SER A 137 -2.22 0.23 -18.12
CA SER A 137 -2.14 1.41 -18.98
C SER A 137 -3.47 1.73 -19.67
N ALA A 138 -4.14 0.69 -20.18
CA ALA A 138 -5.45 0.85 -20.81
C ALA A 138 -6.56 1.17 -19.79
N LEU A 139 -6.53 0.53 -18.63
CA LEU A 139 -7.50 0.76 -17.56
C LEU A 139 -7.46 2.18 -17.00
N ALA A 140 -6.27 2.74 -16.82
CA ALA A 140 -6.13 4.09 -16.28
C ALA A 140 -6.82 5.19 -17.12
N LEU A 141 -7.19 4.88 -18.35
CA LEU A 141 -7.90 5.79 -19.25
C LEU A 141 -9.43 5.64 -19.21
N GLN A 142 -9.95 4.66 -18.45
CA GLN A 142 -11.39 4.42 -18.37
C GLN A 142 -12.08 5.52 -17.54
N PRO A 143 -13.22 6.06 -18.00
CA PRO A 143 -14.04 6.94 -17.19
C PRO A 143 -14.39 6.30 -15.84
N GLY A 144 -14.36 7.07 -14.77
CA GLY A 144 -14.58 6.58 -13.40
C GLY A 144 -13.29 6.22 -12.67
N LEU A 145 -12.20 5.89 -13.38
CA LEU A 145 -10.89 5.62 -12.80
C LEU A 145 -10.01 6.88 -12.77
N THR A 146 -9.04 6.89 -11.88
CA THR A 146 -8.02 7.95 -11.75
C THR A 146 -6.61 7.41 -11.87
N GLY A 147 -6.38 6.13 -11.57
CA GLY A 147 -5.05 5.56 -11.62
C GLY A 147 -5.03 4.05 -11.53
N ALA A 148 -4.01 3.47 -12.16
CA ALA A 148 -3.71 2.04 -12.13
C ALA A 148 -2.20 1.85 -12.00
N HIS A 149 -1.77 1.08 -11.00
CA HIS A 149 -0.35 0.98 -10.65
C HIS A 149 0.04 -0.47 -10.39
N LEU A 150 1.28 -0.81 -10.75
CA LEU A 150 1.89 -2.11 -10.50
C LEU A 150 3.14 -1.92 -9.62
N LEU A 151 3.14 -2.59 -8.48
CA LEU A 151 4.25 -2.59 -7.54
C LEU A 151 4.83 -4.01 -7.42
N PHE A 152 6.13 -4.08 -7.29
CA PHE A 152 6.87 -5.31 -7.03
C PHE A 152 7.54 -5.24 -5.67
N THR A 153 7.33 -6.25 -4.82
CA THR A 153 7.96 -6.34 -3.50
C THR A 153 9.42 -6.71 -3.63
N ASP A 154 10.26 -5.84 -3.12
CA ASP A 154 11.71 -6.00 -3.07
C ASP A 154 12.18 -5.56 -1.67
N THR A 155 11.79 -6.36 -0.66
CA THR A 155 12.09 -6.00 0.74
C THR A 155 13.60 -6.06 0.97
N PRO A 156 14.24 -4.96 1.42
CA PRO A 156 15.67 -4.95 1.70
C PRO A 156 16.03 -6.01 2.74
N ARG A 157 17.11 -6.73 2.50
CA ARG A 157 17.67 -7.65 3.49
C ARG A 157 18.32 -6.83 4.59
N THR A 158 17.74 -6.85 5.79
CA THR A 158 18.32 -6.25 6.98
C THR A 158 18.95 -7.33 7.83
N SER A 159 20.05 -7.01 8.52
CA SER A 159 20.78 -7.95 9.38
C SER A 159 20.01 -8.32 10.65
N ALA A 160 19.04 -7.49 11.07
CA ALA A 160 18.21 -7.71 12.26
C ALA A 160 16.83 -7.10 12.09
N PRO A 161 15.79 -7.64 12.76
CA PRO A 161 14.47 -7.03 12.83
C PRO A 161 14.54 -5.66 13.53
N THR A 162 13.79 -4.68 13.04
CA THR A 162 13.66 -3.38 13.70
C THR A 162 12.82 -3.48 14.98
N THR A 163 12.93 -2.49 15.87
CA THR A 163 12.13 -2.46 17.11
C THR A 163 10.63 -2.53 16.82
N GLU A 164 10.14 -1.81 15.81
CA GLU A 164 8.74 -1.90 15.40
C GLU A 164 8.34 -3.32 14.97
N GLN A 165 9.18 -4.01 14.21
CA GLN A 165 8.91 -5.40 13.81
C GLN A 165 8.92 -6.36 15.01
N GLN A 166 9.79 -6.13 15.98
CA GLN A 166 9.80 -6.95 17.21
C GLN A 166 8.52 -6.76 18.03
N ILE A 167 7.97 -5.56 18.09
CA ILE A 167 6.72 -5.25 18.81
C ILE A 167 5.51 -5.87 18.09
N ARG A 168 5.42 -5.75 16.75
CA ARG A 168 4.29 -6.25 15.96
C ARG A 168 4.31 -7.75 15.74
N GLY A 169 5.48 -8.35 15.74
CA GLY A 169 5.71 -9.73 15.35
C GLY A 169 6.04 -9.87 13.84
N LYS A 170 5.91 -11.10 13.32
CA LYS A 170 6.28 -11.42 11.94
C LYS A 170 5.27 -10.86 10.94
N ASP A 171 5.74 -10.02 10.02
CA ASP A 171 4.94 -9.50 8.90
C ASP A 171 4.89 -10.54 7.74
N GLY A 172 3.72 -10.67 7.09
CA GLY A 172 3.62 -11.28 5.77
C GLY A 172 4.07 -10.31 4.67
N ALA A 173 4.22 -10.78 3.44
CA ALA A 173 4.49 -9.95 2.27
C ALA A 173 3.66 -10.44 1.07
N ALA A 174 3.41 -9.54 0.11
CA ALA A 174 2.85 -9.87 -1.19
C ALA A 174 3.95 -9.75 -2.25
N ASP A 175 3.98 -10.61 -3.27
CA ASP A 175 5.02 -10.54 -4.30
C ASP A 175 4.78 -9.37 -5.26
N TRP A 176 3.58 -9.32 -5.84
CA TRP A 176 3.13 -8.26 -6.73
C TRP A 176 1.84 -7.62 -6.19
N ILE A 177 1.68 -6.34 -6.45
CA ILE A 177 0.52 -5.57 -5.99
C ILE A 177 0.01 -4.71 -7.13
N VAL A 178 -1.26 -4.89 -7.49
CA VAL A 178 -2.00 -3.95 -8.34
C VAL A 178 -2.79 -3.01 -7.44
N LEU A 179 -2.71 -1.71 -7.72
CA LEU A 179 -3.56 -0.68 -7.13
C LEU A 179 -4.42 -0.08 -8.25
N LEU A 180 -5.72 -0.11 -8.08
CA LEU A 180 -6.69 0.49 -8.99
C LEU A 180 -7.52 1.51 -8.24
N SER A 181 -7.44 2.79 -8.59
CA SER A 181 -8.13 3.87 -7.93
C SER A 181 -9.12 4.58 -8.85
N GLY A 182 -10.25 5.02 -8.31
CA GLY A 182 -11.29 5.71 -9.04
C GLY A 182 -12.16 6.60 -8.16
N TYR A 183 -12.84 7.57 -8.79
CA TYR A 183 -13.88 8.37 -8.14
C TYR A 183 -15.26 7.69 -8.22
N ASP A 184 -15.40 6.66 -9.06
CA ASP A 184 -16.58 5.85 -9.21
C ASP A 184 -16.31 4.42 -8.69
N ALA A 185 -16.95 4.05 -7.61
CA ALA A 185 -16.75 2.75 -6.95
C ALA A 185 -17.27 1.59 -7.81
N ASP A 186 -18.38 1.79 -8.53
CA ASP A 186 -18.99 0.76 -9.37
C ASP A 186 -18.10 0.44 -10.57
N VAL A 187 -17.42 1.45 -11.12
CA VAL A 187 -16.43 1.25 -12.18
C VAL A 187 -15.22 0.49 -11.65
N VAL A 188 -14.72 0.80 -10.44
CA VAL A 188 -13.63 0.04 -9.81
C VAL A 188 -14.04 -1.42 -9.64
N GLU A 189 -15.26 -1.70 -9.16
CA GLU A 189 -15.80 -3.07 -9.01
C GLU A 189 -15.92 -3.78 -10.36
N ALA A 190 -16.42 -3.11 -11.39
CA ALA A 190 -16.53 -3.71 -12.73
C ALA A 190 -15.15 -4.12 -13.28
N MET A 191 -14.10 -3.34 -13.04
CA MET A 191 -12.74 -3.68 -13.48
C MET A 191 -12.14 -4.86 -12.70
N ILE A 192 -12.48 -5.00 -11.42
CA ILE A 192 -12.08 -6.18 -10.63
C ILE A 192 -12.82 -7.43 -11.10
N ALA A 193 -14.08 -7.29 -11.44
CA ALA A 193 -14.90 -8.41 -11.95
C ALA A 193 -14.45 -8.85 -13.35
N SER A 194 -13.97 -7.95 -14.16
CA SER A 194 -13.39 -8.15 -15.50
C SER A 194 -12.78 -6.82 -15.98
N PRO A 195 -11.52 -6.69 -16.34
CA PRO A 195 -10.52 -7.69 -16.75
C PRO A 195 -9.50 -8.12 -15.66
N LEU A 196 -9.67 -7.70 -14.41
CA LEU A 196 -8.75 -8.07 -13.31
C LEU A 196 -9.31 -9.19 -12.43
N SER A 197 -10.24 -10.00 -12.94
CA SER A 197 -10.74 -11.19 -12.25
C SER A 197 -9.63 -12.23 -12.04
N PRO A 198 -9.76 -13.12 -11.03
CA PRO A 198 -8.77 -14.19 -10.82
C PRO A 198 -8.50 -15.03 -12.08
N GLY A 199 -9.53 -15.31 -12.90
CA GLY A 199 -9.37 -16.03 -14.17
C GLY A 199 -8.53 -15.23 -15.17
N SER A 200 -8.90 -13.95 -15.40
CA SER A 200 -8.15 -13.07 -16.32
C SER A 200 -6.69 -12.87 -15.86
N LEU A 201 -6.46 -12.75 -14.54
CA LEU A 201 -5.10 -12.66 -13.99
C LEU A 201 -4.31 -13.94 -14.23
N GLY A 202 -4.96 -15.13 -14.14
CA GLY A 202 -4.34 -16.41 -14.49
C GLY A 202 -3.89 -16.47 -15.95
N ASP A 203 -4.73 -15.99 -16.90
CA ASP A 203 -4.38 -15.87 -18.32
C ASP A 203 -3.17 -14.95 -18.57
N LEU A 204 -2.97 -13.95 -17.71
CA LEU A 204 -1.79 -13.07 -17.74
C LEU A 204 -0.55 -13.74 -17.16
N GLY A 205 -0.68 -14.81 -16.38
CA GLY A 205 0.43 -15.56 -15.78
C GLY A 205 0.51 -15.45 -14.25
N ALA A 206 -0.56 -15.03 -13.59
CA ALA A 206 -0.65 -15.05 -12.13
C ALA A 206 -1.18 -16.39 -11.61
N GLN A 207 -0.80 -16.74 -10.38
CA GLN A 207 -1.43 -17.84 -9.64
C GLN A 207 -2.89 -17.49 -9.31
N THR A 208 -3.72 -18.53 -9.12
CA THR A 208 -5.17 -18.38 -8.89
C THR A 208 -5.54 -17.90 -7.48
N ASN A 209 -4.56 -17.67 -6.60
CA ASN A 209 -4.72 -17.30 -5.18
C ASN A 209 -4.67 -15.77 -4.94
N ALA A 210 -4.97 -14.95 -5.93
CA ALA A 210 -4.97 -13.50 -5.78
C ALA A 210 -5.92 -13.05 -4.65
N THR A 211 -5.45 -12.13 -3.81
CA THR A 211 -6.24 -11.55 -2.73
C THR A 211 -6.68 -10.14 -3.12
N ILE A 212 -7.98 -9.92 -3.19
CA ILE A 212 -8.58 -8.63 -3.56
C ILE A 212 -9.12 -7.93 -2.32
N GLY A 213 -8.67 -6.70 -2.09
CA GLY A 213 -9.20 -5.81 -1.06
C GLY A 213 -9.88 -4.58 -1.68
N ARG A 214 -10.92 -4.08 -1.02
CA ARG A 214 -11.73 -2.93 -1.42
C ARG A 214 -11.73 -1.90 -0.33
N TYR A 215 -11.44 -0.65 -0.68
CA TYR A 215 -11.15 0.38 0.31
C TYR A 215 -11.74 1.73 -0.07
N ARG A 216 -12.03 2.52 0.96
CA ARG A 216 -12.39 3.93 0.84
C ARG A 216 -11.35 4.79 1.54
N LEU A 217 -10.96 5.91 0.91
CA LEU A 217 -10.00 6.86 1.47
C LEU A 217 -10.53 7.43 2.80
N ALA A 218 -9.70 7.36 3.82
CA ALA A 218 -10.00 7.87 5.15
C ALA A 218 -9.10 9.05 5.55
N PHE A 219 -7.85 9.07 5.08
CA PHE A 219 -6.89 10.12 5.44
C PHE A 219 -5.72 10.14 4.45
N THR A 220 -5.19 11.32 4.17
CA THR A 220 -3.95 11.49 3.40
C THR A 220 -3.15 12.67 3.94
N MET A 221 -1.83 12.58 3.87
CA MET A 221 -0.89 13.61 4.34
C MET A 221 0.35 13.64 3.46
N THR A 222 0.90 14.83 3.28
CA THR A 222 2.16 15.09 2.59
C THR A 222 3.17 15.76 3.54
N PRO A 223 4.46 15.85 3.19
CA PRO A 223 5.45 16.58 4.00
C PRO A 223 5.10 18.05 4.23
N GLN A 224 4.37 18.68 3.31
CA GLN A 224 3.93 20.07 3.45
C GLN A 224 2.94 20.27 4.60
N ASP A 225 2.15 19.26 4.92
CA ASP A 225 1.18 19.31 6.02
C ASP A 225 1.88 19.24 7.38
N VAL A 226 3.06 18.62 7.48
CA VAL A 226 3.86 18.54 8.71
C VAL A 226 4.54 19.88 9.02
N ALA A 227 4.95 20.62 8.02
CA ALA A 227 5.66 21.91 8.18
C ALA A 227 4.71 23.05 8.63
N ALA A 228 3.40 22.84 8.63
CA ALA A 228 2.39 23.83 9.01
C ALA A 228 2.00 23.79 10.51
N THR A 229 2.57 22.85 11.28
CA THR A 229 2.38 22.69 12.74
C THR A 229 3.64 23.08 13.49
#